data_b3a28461fe3fb2c4dc2a8f82622d1e70
#
_entry.id   b3a28461fe3fb2c4dc2a8f82622d1e70
#
_cell.length_a   1.000
_cell.length_b   1.000
_cell.length_c   1.000
_cell.angle_alpha   90.00
_cell.angle_beta   90.00
_cell.angle_gamma   90.00
#
_symmetry.space_group_name_H-M   'P 1'
#
loop_
_entity.id
_entity.type
_entity.pdbx_description
1 polymer ?
#
loop_
_entity_poly.entity_id
_entity_poly.type
_entity_poly.pdbx_seq_one_letter_code
_entity_poly.pdbx_strand_id
1 'polypeptide(L)'
;MQYLDLVDKGERLLVKENYEGIYQLASFHPLYLFAGSNENDAANYTNRSPYPMLHILREDSITRALKNFDDPDSIPEKNIDFAKTKGFEYMKMLAASCITS
;
A
#
# COMPACT_ATOMS: atom_id res chain seq x y z
N MET A 1 -4.84 15.58 13.91
CA MET A 1 -3.70 15.14 13.06
C MET A 1 -4.26 14.44 11.84
N GLN A 2 -3.86 14.83 10.66
CA GLN A 2 -4.26 14.14 9.44
C GLN A 2 -3.38 12.90 9.21
N TYR A 3 -3.92 11.93 8.48
CA TYR A 3 -3.24 10.66 8.23
C TYR A 3 -1.87 10.84 7.57
N LEU A 4 -1.76 11.74 6.58
CA LEU A 4 -0.49 11.98 5.90
C LEU A 4 0.57 12.57 6.84
N ASP A 5 0.15 13.36 7.82
CA ASP A 5 1.07 13.86 8.85
C ASP A 5 1.61 12.73 9.71
N LEU A 6 0.77 11.75 10.02
CA LEU A 6 1.18 10.57 10.77
C LEU A 6 2.23 9.74 10.00
N VAL A 7 2.01 9.54 8.70
CA VAL A 7 2.95 8.82 7.84
C VAL A 7 4.29 9.54 7.81
N ASP A 8 4.27 10.87 7.61
CA ASP A 8 5.49 11.68 7.57
C ASP A 8 6.27 11.62 8.88
N LYS A 9 5.56 11.72 10.01
CA LYS A 9 6.18 11.62 11.34
C LYS A 9 6.78 10.22 11.57
N GLY A 10 6.10 9.19 11.12
CA GLY A 10 6.61 7.82 11.23
C GLY A 10 7.91 7.63 10.46
N GLU A 11 7.96 8.14 9.24
CA GLU A 11 9.17 8.06 8.41
C GLU A 11 10.34 8.84 9.01
N ARG A 12 10.06 10.05 9.52
CA ARG A 12 11.08 10.86 10.20
C ARG A 12 11.62 10.16 11.45
N LEU A 13 10.75 9.48 12.18
CA LEU A 13 11.16 8.75 13.39
C LEU A 13 12.10 7.60 13.04
N LEU A 14 11.85 6.88 11.96
CA LEU A 14 12.75 5.81 11.51
C LEU A 14 14.15 6.35 11.22
N VAL A 15 14.24 7.51 10.57
CA VAL A 15 15.52 8.17 10.30
C VAL A 15 16.19 8.60 11.59
N LYS A 16 15.44 9.28 12.47
CA LYS A 16 15.96 9.83 13.73
C LYS A 16 16.52 8.74 14.65
N GLU A 17 15.84 7.60 14.71
CA GLU A 17 16.21 6.49 15.60
C GLU A 17 17.14 5.47 14.93
N ASN A 18 17.63 5.78 13.72
CA ASN A 18 18.55 4.91 12.96
C ASN A 18 17.96 3.56 12.58
N TYR A 19 16.65 3.51 12.31
CA TYR A 19 15.97 2.30 11.86
C TYR A 19 15.81 2.24 10.33
N GLU A 20 16.31 3.24 9.62
CA GLU A 20 16.37 3.17 8.15
C GLU A 20 17.15 1.93 7.73
N GLY A 21 16.64 1.19 6.75
CA GLY A 21 17.26 -0.05 6.31
C GLY A 21 16.91 -1.26 7.17
N ILE A 22 16.28 -1.06 8.34
CA ILE A 22 15.82 -2.16 9.22
C ILE A 22 14.30 -2.31 9.12
N TYR A 23 13.59 -1.18 9.16
CA TYR A 23 12.13 -1.13 9.03
C TYR A 23 11.74 -0.20 7.90
N GLN A 24 10.61 -0.50 7.27
CA GLN A 24 9.98 0.41 6.31
C GLN A 24 8.50 0.51 6.61
N LEU A 25 7.89 1.61 6.21
CA LEU A 25 6.46 1.85 6.40
C LEU A 25 5.73 1.65 5.08
N ALA A 26 4.61 0.93 5.14
CA ALA A 26 3.66 0.83 4.04
C ALA A 26 2.36 1.48 4.47
N SER A 27 1.91 2.46 3.71
CA SER A 27 0.70 3.22 4.01
C SER A 27 -0.47 2.75 3.16
N PHE A 28 -1.63 2.60 3.80
CA PHE A 28 -2.88 2.23 3.15
C PHE A 28 -4.00 3.12 3.66
N HIS A 29 -4.88 3.52 2.78
CA HIS A 29 -5.98 4.41 3.14
C HIS A 29 -7.17 4.17 2.22
N PRO A 30 -8.42 4.27 2.73
CA PRO A 30 -9.62 4.07 1.90
C PRO A 30 -9.72 5.01 0.70
N LEU A 31 -9.13 6.20 0.79
CA LEU A 31 -9.16 7.23 -0.26
C LEU A 31 -7.81 7.40 -0.97
N TYR A 32 -6.94 6.39 -0.91
CA TYR A 32 -5.62 6.48 -1.52
C TYR A 32 -5.70 6.83 -3.02
N LEU A 33 -4.85 7.76 -3.43
CA LEU A 33 -4.69 8.17 -4.83
C LEU A 33 -3.21 8.21 -5.19
N PHE A 34 -2.83 7.55 -6.28
CA PHE A 34 -1.51 7.75 -6.86
C PHE A 34 -1.42 9.17 -7.45
N ALA A 35 -0.24 9.78 -7.36
CA ALA A 35 0.01 11.11 -7.92
C ALA A 35 -0.36 11.13 -9.41
N GLY A 36 -1.15 12.13 -9.81
CA GLY A 36 -1.59 12.29 -11.19
C GLY A 36 -2.72 11.38 -11.61
N SER A 37 -3.24 10.51 -10.74
CA SER A 37 -4.34 9.63 -11.08
C SER A 37 -5.69 10.26 -10.73
N ASN A 38 -6.75 9.69 -11.32
CA ASN A 38 -8.14 10.05 -11.05
C ASN A 38 -8.68 9.15 -9.94
N GLU A 39 -9.62 9.65 -9.14
CA GLU A 39 -10.23 8.87 -8.04
C GLU A 39 -10.92 7.59 -8.52
N ASN A 40 -11.36 7.55 -9.78
CA ASN A 40 -12.01 6.39 -10.39
C ASN A 40 -11.02 5.41 -11.04
N ASP A 41 -9.72 5.63 -10.91
CA ASP A 41 -8.72 4.71 -11.44
C ASP A 41 -8.65 3.47 -10.54
N ALA A 42 -8.95 2.31 -11.12
CA ALA A 42 -8.93 1.04 -10.40
C ALA A 42 -7.58 0.72 -9.77
N ALA A 43 -6.48 1.21 -10.34
CA ALA A 43 -5.14 0.98 -9.82
C ALA A 43 -4.96 1.50 -8.40
N ASN A 44 -5.71 2.54 -7.98
CA ASN A 44 -5.64 3.07 -6.62
C ASN A 44 -6.02 2.05 -5.55
N TYR A 45 -6.83 1.05 -5.90
CA TYR A 45 -7.26 0.02 -4.95
C TYR A 45 -6.11 -0.88 -4.50
N THR A 46 -5.00 -0.90 -5.19
CA THR A 46 -3.83 -1.66 -4.74
C THR A 46 -3.29 -1.15 -3.40
N ASN A 47 -3.55 0.12 -3.05
CA ASN A 47 -3.15 0.73 -1.78
C ASN A 47 -4.34 1.20 -0.94
N ARG A 48 -5.58 0.90 -1.34
CA ARG A 48 -6.76 1.22 -0.54
C ARG A 48 -7.07 0.08 0.42
N SER A 49 -7.31 0.44 1.67
CA SER A 49 -7.70 -0.48 2.74
C SER A 49 -9.07 -0.06 3.28
N PRO A 50 -9.80 -0.96 3.99
CA PRO A 50 -11.07 -0.58 4.62
C PRO A 50 -10.92 0.56 5.62
N TYR A 51 -9.78 0.65 6.29
CA TYR A 51 -9.49 1.66 7.29
C TYR A 51 -8.11 2.26 7.04
N PRO A 52 -7.83 3.50 7.50
CA PRO A 52 -6.48 4.04 7.46
C PRO A 52 -5.51 3.12 8.21
N MET A 53 -4.42 2.76 7.57
CA MET A 53 -3.45 1.79 8.12
C MET A 53 -2.03 2.25 7.86
N LEU A 54 -1.15 1.95 8.82
CA LEU A 54 0.28 2.15 8.68
C LEU A 54 0.94 0.84 9.11
N HIS A 55 1.53 0.14 8.16
CA HIS A 55 2.14 -1.17 8.39
C HIS A 55 3.65 -1.01 8.50
N ILE A 56 4.21 -1.48 9.61
CA ILE A 56 5.66 -1.47 9.83
C ILE A 56 6.20 -2.83 9.38
N LEU A 57 7.07 -2.80 8.38
CA LEU A 57 7.65 -3.99 7.79
C LEU A 57 9.13 -4.10 8.15
N ARG A 58 9.58 -5.30 8.49
CA ARG A 58 11.01 -5.58 8.64
C ARG A 58 11.60 -5.85 7.26
N GLU A 59 12.64 -5.11 6.89
CA GLU A 59 13.27 -5.30 5.58
C GLU A 59 13.86 -6.70 5.40
N ASP A 60 14.46 -7.27 6.45
CA ASP A 60 14.96 -8.64 6.40
C ASP A 60 13.87 -9.66 6.09
N SER A 61 12.68 -9.49 6.67
CA SER A 61 11.54 -10.39 6.43
C SER A 61 11.05 -10.28 5.00
N ILE A 62 11.02 -9.06 4.46
CA ILE A 62 10.63 -8.82 3.07
C ILE A 62 11.65 -9.48 2.13
N THR A 63 12.93 -9.27 2.38
CA THR A 63 14.00 -9.85 1.58
C THR A 63 13.90 -11.37 1.53
N ARG A 64 13.66 -12.01 2.69
CA ARG A 64 13.50 -13.46 2.78
C ARG A 64 12.24 -13.94 2.04
N ALA A 65 11.13 -13.21 2.19
CA ALA A 65 9.87 -13.57 1.54
C ALA A 65 9.98 -13.48 0.01
N LEU A 66 10.73 -12.49 -0.49
CA LEU A 66 10.89 -12.27 -1.93
C LEU A 66 11.97 -13.14 -2.57
N LYS A 67 12.74 -13.87 -1.77
CA LYS A 67 13.87 -14.67 -2.26
C LYS A 67 13.47 -15.73 -3.29
N ASN A 68 12.23 -16.25 -3.19
CA ASN A 68 11.70 -17.28 -4.09
C ASN A 68 10.91 -16.70 -5.27
N PHE A 69 10.84 -15.38 -5.41
CA PHE A 69 10.20 -14.75 -6.54
C PHE A 69 11.22 -14.49 -7.65
N ASP A 70 10.88 -14.87 -8.88
CA ASP A 70 11.78 -14.65 -10.03
C ASP A 70 11.97 -13.17 -10.35
N ASP A 71 10.90 -12.37 -10.19
CA ASP A 71 10.92 -10.94 -10.49
C ASP A 71 10.06 -10.18 -9.47
N PRO A 72 10.60 -9.93 -8.25
CA PRO A 72 9.82 -9.21 -7.22
C PRO A 72 9.42 -7.81 -7.63
N ASP A 73 10.19 -7.13 -8.47
CA ASP A 73 9.88 -5.76 -8.91
C ASP A 73 8.62 -5.69 -9.78
N SER A 74 8.21 -6.81 -10.36
CA SER A 74 6.99 -6.87 -11.17
C SER A 74 5.71 -7.02 -10.35
N ILE A 75 5.80 -7.30 -9.04
CA ILE A 75 4.63 -7.51 -8.18
C ILE A 75 3.68 -6.30 -8.18
N PRO A 76 4.16 -5.05 -7.97
CA PRO A 76 3.26 -3.90 -8.01
C PRO A 76 2.60 -3.72 -9.39
N GLU A 77 3.33 -3.96 -10.47
CA GLU A 77 2.77 -3.86 -11.82
C GLU A 77 1.67 -4.89 -12.07
N LYS A 78 1.89 -6.13 -11.63
CA LYS A 78 0.88 -7.19 -11.75
C LYS A 78 -0.38 -6.86 -10.94
N ASN A 79 -0.22 -6.29 -9.76
CA ASN A 79 -1.35 -5.87 -8.93
C ASN A 79 -2.14 -4.75 -9.59
N ILE A 80 -1.46 -3.77 -10.17
CA ILE A 80 -2.09 -2.66 -10.90
C ILE A 80 -2.83 -3.20 -12.13
N ASP A 81 -2.21 -4.08 -12.90
CA ASP A 81 -2.82 -4.69 -14.08
C ASP A 81 -4.07 -5.49 -13.71
N PHE A 82 -4.03 -6.25 -12.62
CA PHE A 82 -5.20 -6.97 -12.13
C PHE A 82 -6.34 -6.01 -11.80
N ALA A 83 -6.04 -4.94 -11.05
CA ALA A 83 -7.05 -3.96 -10.65
C ALA A 83 -7.68 -3.28 -11.87
N LYS A 84 -6.87 -2.89 -12.85
CA LYS A 84 -7.35 -2.26 -14.08
C LYS A 84 -8.18 -3.22 -14.93
N THR A 85 -7.77 -4.48 -15.02
CA THR A 85 -8.51 -5.51 -15.77
C THR A 85 -9.87 -5.77 -15.16
N LYS A 86 -9.97 -5.82 -13.84
CA LYS A 86 -11.24 -6.01 -13.13
C LYS A 86 -12.12 -4.75 -13.14
N GLY A 87 -11.50 -3.56 -13.14
CA GLY A 87 -12.18 -2.29 -13.25
C GLY A 87 -12.59 -1.68 -11.91
N PHE A 88 -12.88 -0.39 -11.95
CA PHE A 88 -13.19 0.40 -10.74
C PHE A 88 -14.39 -0.14 -9.96
N GLU A 89 -15.48 -0.46 -10.64
CA GLU A 89 -16.72 -0.93 -9.97
C GLU A 89 -16.49 -2.25 -9.23
N TYR A 90 -15.77 -3.18 -9.85
CA TYR A 90 -15.44 -4.45 -9.21
C TYR A 90 -14.58 -4.24 -7.96
N MET A 91 -13.55 -3.41 -8.07
CA MET A 91 -12.64 -3.14 -6.95
C MET A 91 -13.35 -2.42 -5.82
N LYS A 92 -14.25 -1.48 -6.16
CA LYS A 92 -15.08 -0.78 -5.19
C LYS A 92 -15.98 -1.74 -4.41
N MET A 93 -16.63 -2.65 -5.11
CA MET A 93 -17.49 -3.67 -4.50
C MET A 93 -16.69 -4.58 -3.58
N LEU A 94 -15.53 -5.02 -4.03
CA LEU A 94 -14.66 -5.90 -3.25
C LEU A 94 -14.20 -5.22 -1.96
N ALA A 95 -13.77 -3.96 -2.04
CA ALA A 95 -13.36 -3.18 -0.89
C ALA A 95 -14.51 -2.98 0.10
N ALA A 96 -15.71 -2.68 -0.39
CA ALA A 96 -16.90 -2.51 0.45
C ALA A 96 -17.26 -3.80 1.19
N SER A 97 -17.08 -4.96 0.56
CA SER A 97 -17.37 -6.25 1.18
C SER A 97 -16.50 -6.53 2.41
N CYS A 98 -15.32 -5.94 2.47
CA CYS A 98 -14.40 -6.09 3.61
C CYS A 98 -14.87 -5.33 4.86
N ILE A 99 -15.74 -4.34 4.68
CA ILE A 99 -16.22 -3.49 5.78
C ILE A 99 -17.48 -4.08 6.42
N THR A 100 -18.30 -4.76 5.64
CA THR A 100 -19.63 -5.21 6.05
C THR A 100 -19.64 -6.59 6.73
N SER A 101 -18.51 -7.14 7.00
CA SER A 101 -18.40 -8.46 7.64
C SER A 101 -18.74 -8.42 9.14
#